data_7afedbbfb31054a5b4ab1cba799cfa17
#
_entry.id   7afedbbfb31054a5b4ab1cba799cfa17
#
_cell.length_a   1.000
_cell.length_b   1.000
_cell.length_c   1.000
_cell.angle_alpha   90.00
_cell.angle_beta   90.00
_cell.angle_gamma   90.00
#
_symmetry.space_group_name_H-M   'P 1'
#
loop_
_entity.id
_entity.type
_entity.pdbx_description
1 polymer ?
#
loop_
_entity_poly.entity_id
_entity_poly.type
_entity_poly.pdbx_seq_one_letter_code
_entity_poly.pdbx_strand_id
1 'polypeptide(L)'
;MHWSEKIAKDIIKRSPDKEEYVCAAGISPSGSIHIGNFRDIATSYFVYKALIKQGKKARLLFSWDEFDRFRKVPVNVKEIAPELENEIGKPYVDVKDPYGCCSSYAEHFEKEFEASLSRFGVEVDFRRQSENYRSGKYAKYIIQAVQKRKEIFDILDKFRQQVATEEEREAYYPVSIYCPVCGKDETTIISSSEDGVTCEYTCTVSYTHLRAHETDQYLV
;
A
#
# COMPACT_ATOMS: atom_id res chain seq x y z
N MET A 1 18.20 -24.79 16.59
CA MET A 1 16.91 -24.46 15.95
C MET A 1 17.05 -23.08 15.33
N HIS A 2 16.76 -22.95 14.04
CA HIS A 2 16.81 -21.65 13.33
C HIS A 2 15.68 -20.73 13.84
N TRP A 3 15.89 -19.42 13.84
CA TRP A 3 14.90 -18.43 14.34
C TRP A 3 13.51 -18.58 13.66
N SER A 4 13.49 -18.84 12.34
CA SER A 4 12.24 -19.02 11.59
C SER A 4 11.46 -20.27 12.02
N GLU A 5 12.14 -21.35 12.44
CA GLU A 5 11.50 -22.56 12.97
C GLU A 5 10.81 -22.27 14.32
N LYS A 6 11.43 -21.42 15.15
CA LYS A 6 10.81 -20.97 16.41
C LYS A 6 9.55 -20.15 16.12
N ILE A 7 9.64 -19.15 15.24
CA ILE A 7 8.49 -18.33 14.85
C ILE A 7 7.37 -19.18 14.26
N ALA A 8 7.68 -20.14 13.36
CA ALA A 8 6.69 -21.04 12.79
C ALA A 8 5.97 -21.87 13.89
N LYS A 9 6.69 -22.38 14.89
CA LYS A 9 6.08 -23.06 16.05
C LYS A 9 5.15 -22.16 16.84
N ASP A 10 5.56 -20.93 17.10
CA ASP A 10 4.75 -19.95 17.84
C ASP A 10 3.46 -19.57 17.06
N ILE A 11 3.55 -19.44 15.73
CA ILE A 11 2.40 -19.22 14.84
C ILE A 11 1.44 -20.40 14.89
N ILE A 12 1.94 -21.64 14.77
CA ILE A 12 1.12 -22.86 14.82
C ILE A 12 0.44 -22.96 16.18
N LYS A 13 1.17 -22.71 17.27
CA LYS A 13 0.60 -22.74 18.62
C LYS A 13 -0.53 -21.72 18.82
N ARG A 14 -0.39 -20.50 18.24
CA ARG A 14 -1.39 -19.43 18.31
C ARG A 14 -2.67 -19.75 17.53
N SER A 15 -2.56 -20.49 16.44
CA SER A 15 -3.69 -20.79 15.54
C SER A 15 -3.56 -22.24 15.01
N PRO A 16 -3.75 -23.28 15.88
CA PRO A 16 -3.44 -24.68 15.55
C PRO A 16 -4.35 -25.27 14.46
N ASP A 17 -5.61 -24.84 14.41
CA ASP A 17 -6.66 -25.36 13.54
C ASP A 17 -6.75 -24.63 12.19
N LYS A 18 -5.78 -23.76 11.89
CA LYS A 18 -5.79 -23.01 10.64
C LYS A 18 -5.45 -23.93 9.46
N GLU A 19 -6.33 -23.94 8.45
CA GLU A 19 -6.16 -24.77 7.25
C GLU A 19 -4.94 -24.37 6.42
N GLU A 20 -4.71 -23.05 6.28
CA GLU A 20 -3.60 -22.50 5.53
C GLU A 20 -3.02 -21.26 6.22
N TYR A 21 -1.71 -21.19 6.34
CA TYR A 21 -0.99 -20.04 6.88
C TYR A 21 -0.54 -19.14 5.75
N VAL A 22 -0.75 -17.83 5.89
CA VAL A 22 -0.27 -16.83 4.93
C VAL A 22 0.90 -16.09 5.56
N CYS A 23 2.06 -16.21 4.94
CA CYS A 23 3.20 -15.33 5.20
C CYS A 23 3.15 -14.20 4.19
N ALA A 24 3.23 -12.96 4.62
CA ALA A 24 3.10 -11.81 3.76
C ALA A 24 4.29 -10.86 3.90
N ALA A 25 4.65 -10.25 2.79
CA ALA A 25 5.56 -9.11 2.67
C ALA A 25 4.97 -8.12 1.66
N GLY A 26 5.47 -6.90 1.62
CA GLY A 26 5.03 -5.92 0.63
C GLY A 26 5.91 -4.68 0.66
N ILE A 27 6.01 -4.04 -0.49
CA ILE A 27 6.73 -2.77 -0.66
C ILE A 27 6.09 -1.91 -1.74
N SER A 28 6.32 -0.60 -1.66
CA SER A 28 6.03 0.33 -2.75
C SER A 28 7.17 0.30 -3.78
N PRO A 29 6.90 0.28 -5.10
CA PRO A 29 7.90 0.28 -6.17
C PRO A 29 8.52 1.68 -6.35
N SER A 30 9.14 2.21 -5.30
CA SER A 30 9.65 3.59 -5.24
C SER A 30 10.96 3.82 -6.02
N GLY A 31 11.53 2.78 -6.63
CA GLY A 31 12.78 2.75 -7.38
C GLY A 31 13.34 1.34 -7.39
N SER A 32 14.56 1.16 -7.92
CA SER A 32 15.25 -0.14 -7.88
C SER A 32 15.32 -0.69 -6.46
N ILE A 33 14.87 -1.94 -6.32
CA ILE A 33 14.79 -2.61 -5.02
C ILE A 33 16.20 -3.06 -4.59
N HIS A 34 16.61 -2.64 -3.41
CA HIS A 34 17.91 -2.98 -2.86
C HIS A 34 17.81 -4.08 -1.78
N ILE A 35 18.95 -4.59 -1.31
CA ILE A 35 19.05 -5.68 -0.33
C ILE A 35 18.28 -5.38 0.97
N GLY A 36 18.14 -4.11 1.36
CA GLY A 36 17.36 -3.72 2.54
C GLY A 36 15.87 -4.04 2.41
N ASN A 37 15.28 -3.83 1.23
CA ASN A 37 13.90 -4.19 0.91
C ASN A 37 13.75 -5.71 0.72
N PHE A 38 14.74 -6.35 0.07
CA PHE A 38 14.75 -7.81 -0.10
C PHE A 38 14.68 -8.56 1.24
N ARG A 39 15.25 -7.99 2.31
CA ARG A 39 15.17 -8.58 3.66
C ARG A 39 13.73 -8.81 4.12
N ASP A 40 12.80 -7.97 3.72
CA ASP A 40 11.40 -8.09 4.14
C ASP A 40 10.78 -9.38 3.61
N ILE A 41 10.88 -9.61 2.30
CA ILE A 41 10.38 -10.85 1.70
C ILE A 41 11.18 -12.07 2.16
N ALA A 42 12.51 -11.95 2.31
CA ALA A 42 13.35 -13.04 2.79
C ALA A 42 12.93 -13.50 4.19
N THR A 43 12.59 -12.57 5.07
CA THR A 43 12.09 -12.89 6.41
C THR A 43 10.81 -13.71 6.36
N SER A 44 9.82 -13.27 5.59
CA SER A 44 8.56 -13.98 5.40
C SER A 44 8.76 -15.33 4.69
N TYR A 45 9.65 -15.42 3.71
CA TYR A 45 10.02 -16.64 3.01
C TYR A 45 10.62 -17.70 3.94
N PHE A 46 11.54 -17.34 4.83
CA PHE A 46 12.11 -18.31 5.77
C PHE A 46 11.06 -18.84 6.76
N VAL A 47 10.12 -18.03 7.19
CA VAL A 47 9.01 -18.50 8.05
C VAL A 47 8.07 -19.39 7.25
N TYR A 48 7.73 -19.05 6.02
CA TYR A 48 6.96 -19.88 5.10
C TYR A 48 7.59 -21.26 4.92
N LYS A 49 8.90 -21.32 4.60
CA LYS A 49 9.63 -22.59 4.47
C LYS A 49 9.63 -23.40 5.76
N ALA A 50 9.71 -22.74 6.91
CA ALA A 50 9.68 -23.41 8.21
C ALA A 50 8.29 -23.99 8.54
N LEU A 51 7.19 -23.34 8.12
CA LEU A 51 5.83 -23.86 8.23
C LEU A 51 5.65 -25.11 7.36
N ILE A 52 6.08 -25.06 6.09
CA ILE A 52 6.05 -26.23 5.19
C ILE A 52 6.86 -27.39 5.76
N LYS A 53 8.08 -27.13 6.27
CA LYS A 53 8.91 -28.15 6.92
C LYS A 53 8.24 -28.81 8.13
N GLN A 54 7.34 -28.10 8.82
CA GLN A 54 6.54 -28.62 9.92
C GLN A 54 5.22 -29.26 9.48
N GLY A 55 5.06 -29.57 8.18
CA GLY A 55 3.88 -30.24 7.62
C GLY A 55 2.64 -29.37 7.54
N LYS A 56 2.76 -28.06 7.63
CA LYS A 56 1.63 -27.16 7.51
C LYS A 56 1.46 -26.64 6.07
N LYS A 57 0.21 -26.50 5.63
CA LYS A 57 -0.11 -25.80 4.38
C LYS A 57 0.15 -24.31 4.60
N ALA A 58 0.95 -23.73 3.74
CA ALA A 58 1.26 -22.31 3.79
C ALA A 58 1.46 -21.73 2.38
N ARG A 59 1.29 -20.42 2.24
CA ARG A 59 1.63 -19.67 1.03
C ARG A 59 2.38 -18.39 1.37
N LEU A 60 3.19 -17.94 0.44
CA LEU A 60 3.90 -16.67 0.53
C LEU A 60 3.22 -15.66 -0.39
N LEU A 61 2.75 -14.57 0.18
CA LEU A 61 2.10 -13.47 -0.51
C LEU A 61 3.03 -12.26 -0.52
N PHE A 62 3.12 -11.59 -1.66
CA PHE A 62 3.81 -10.31 -1.77
C PHE A 62 2.87 -9.25 -2.32
N SER A 63 2.69 -8.18 -1.56
CA SER A 63 1.87 -7.04 -1.95
C SER A 63 2.74 -5.97 -2.60
N TRP A 64 2.37 -5.59 -3.80
CA TRP A 64 2.87 -4.37 -4.39
C TRP A 64 1.97 -3.21 -3.98
N ASP A 65 2.54 -2.22 -3.30
CA ASP A 65 1.83 -1.02 -2.88
C ASP A 65 2.03 0.09 -3.93
N GLU A 66 1.72 -0.26 -5.17
CA GLU A 66 1.91 0.59 -6.35
C GLU A 66 0.83 1.67 -6.48
N PHE A 67 -0.22 1.57 -5.68
CA PHE A 67 -1.23 2.61 -5.55
C PHE A 67 -0.86 3.68 -4.51
N ASP A 68 0.28 3.52 -3.84
CA ASP A 68 0.84 4.54 -2.97
C ASP A 68 1.31 5.76 -3.75
N ARG A 69 1.35 6.90 -3.05
CA ARG A 69 1.83 8.18 -3.55
C ARG A 69 3.28 8.13 -4.03
N PHE A 70 3.55 8.57 -5.25
CA PHE A 70 4.88 8.91 -5.75
C PHE A 70 5.38 10.17 -5.02
N ARG A 71 6.26 9.99 -4.03
CA ARG A 71 6.67 11.05 -3.09
C ARG A 71 7.85 11.88 -3.57
N LYS A 72 8.73 11.25 -4.34
CA LYS A 72 9.97 11.88 -4.83
C LYS A 72 10.52 11.11 -6.01
N VAL A 73 11.24 11.81 -6.88
CA VAL A 73 12.02 11.19 -7.95
C VAL A 73 13.39 10.77 -7.37
N PRO A 74 13.78 9.48 -7.44
CA PRO A 74 15.12 9.04 -7.04
C PRO A 74 16.20 9.75 -7.87
N VAL A 75 17.38 9.98 -7.28
CA VAL A 75 18.46 10.75 -7.91
C VAL A 75 18.86 10.18 -9.29
N ASN A 76 19.03 8.87 -9.37
CA ASN A 76 19.37 8.17 -10.62
C ASN A 76 18.28 8.26 -11.69
N VAL A 77 17.01 8.34 -11.30
CA VAL A 77 15.88 8.53 -12.22
C VAL A 77 15.78 10.01 -12.66
N LYS A 78 16.02 10.94 -11.73
CA LYS A 78 15.98 12.38 -12.02
C LYS A 78 17.01 12.81 -13.09
N GLU A 79 18.14 12.12 -13.17
CA GLU A 79 19.18 12.37 -14.19
C GLU A 79 18.69 12.07 -15.62
N ILE A 80 17.76 11.11 -15.79
CA ILE A 80 17.27 10.66 -17.10
C ILE A 80 15.85 11.14 -17.41
N ALA A 81 15.05 11.44 -16.41
CA ALA A 81 13.64 11.85 -16.53
C ALA A 81 13.27 12.92 -15.49
N PRO A 82 13.88 14.12 -15.54
CA PRO A 82 13.61 15.18 -14.58
C PRO A 82 12.16 15.67 -14.59
N GLU A 83 11.44 15.49 -15.70
CA GLU A 83 10.02 15.82 -15.84
C GLU A 83 9.11 15.06 -14.87
N LEU A 84 9.55 13.93 -14.33
CA LEU A 84 8.78 13.16 -13.34
C LEU A 84 8.58 13.90 -12.02
N GLU A 85 9.28 14.99 -11.77
CA GLU A 85 8.97 15.90 -10.65
C GLU A 85 7.54 16.46 -10.75
N ASN A 86 7.02 16.62 -11.97
CA ASN A 86 5.63 17.05 -12.18
C ASN A 86 4.60 15.95 -11.86
N GLU A 87 5.04 14.69 -11.76
CA GLU A 87 4.19 13.54 -11.45
C GLU A 87 4.07 13.28 -9.94
N ILE A 88 4.86 13.95 -9.11
CA ILE A 88 4.80 13.81 -7.65
C ILE A 88 3.36 14.07 -7.19
N GLY A 89 2.87 13.18 -6.31
CA GLY A 89 1.51 13.18 -5.81
C GLY A 89 0.56 12.19 -6.51
N LYS A 90 0.93 11.65 -7.68
CA LYS A 90 0.18 10.56 -8.33
C LYS A 90 0.51 9.20 -7.70
N PRO A 91 -0.34 8.18 -7.85
CA PRO A 91 0.05 6.81 -7.49
C PRO A 91 1.15 6.31 -8.43
N TYR A 92 2.09 5.47 -7.93
CA TYR A 92 3.21 4.95 -8.74
C TYR A 92 2.76 4.29 -10.04
N VAL A 93 1.61 3.62 -10.05
CA VAL A 93 1.06 2.92 -11.22
C VAL A 93 0.62 3.89 -12.33
N ASP A 94 0.36 5.16 -12.02
CA ASP A 94 -0.04 6.19 -12.99
C ASP A 94 1.12 7.12 -13.40
N VAL A 95 2.31 6.90 -12.85
CA VAL A 95 3.53 7.60 -13.22
C VAL A 95 4.15 6.95 -14.44
N LYS A 96 4.61 7.75 -15.40
CA LYS A 96 5.25 7.27 -16.63
C LYS A 96 6.55 6.52 -16.32
N ASP A 97 6.78 5.42 -17.05
CA ASP A 97 8.07 4.72 -16.99
C ASP A 97 9.21 5.60 -17.53
N PRO A 98 10.25 5.90 -16.71
CA PRO A 98 11.38 6.73 -17.13
C PRO A 98 12.26 6.09 -18.22
N TYR A 99 12.17 4.77 -18.36
CA TYR A 99 12.98 4.00 -19.34
C TYR A 99 12.19 3.66 -20.61
N GLY A 100 10.87 3.85 -20.61
CA GLY A 100 10.00 3.65 -21.78
C GLY A 100 9.82 2.18 -22.20
N CYS A 101 10.11 1.22 -21.31
CA CYS A 101 10.01 -0.21 -21.61
C CYS A 101 8.80 -0.90 -20.96
N CYS A 102 8.09 -0.20 -20.08
CA CYS A 102 6.93 -0.68 -19.36
C CYS A 102 5.77 0.33 -19.45
N SER A 103 4.58 -0.07 -19.04
CA SER A 103 3.39 0.80 -19.09
C SER A 103 3.42 1.90 -18.01
N SER A 104 4.14 1.67 -16.91
CA SER A 104 4.27 2.61 -15.80
C SER A 104 5.60 2.48 -15.07
N TYR A 105 5.90 3.50 -14.27
CA TYR A 105 6.99 3.50 -13.30
C TYR A 105 6.94 2.28 -12.38
N ALA A 106 5.77 2.00 -11.83
CA ALA A 106 5.57 0.85 -10.96
C ALA A 106 5.92 -0.45 -11.66
N GLU A 107 5.34 -0.71 -12.84
CA GLU A 107 5.56 -1.96 -13.58
C GLU A 107 7.04 -2.19 -13.90
N HIS A 108 7.80 -1.13 -14.18
CA HIS A 108 9.24 -1.24 -14.43
C HIS A 108 9.98 -1.85 -13.24
N PHE A 109 9.84 -1.24 -12.05
CA PHE A 109 10.55 -1.69 -10.85
C PHE A 109 9.99 -2.98 -10.25
N GLU A 110 8.70 -3.26 -10.44
CA GLU A 110 8.09 -4.54 -10.13
C GLU A 110 8.74 -5.67 -10.92
N LYS A 111 8.81 -5.55 -12.25
CA LYS A 111 9.43 -6.55 -13.13
C LYS A 111 10.91 -6.78 -12.81
N GLU A 112 11.66 -5.72 -12.53
CA GLU A 112 13.06 -5.81 -12.12
C GLU A 112 13.21 -6.68 -10.87
N PHE A 113 12.37 -6.44 -9.86
CA PHE A 113 12.42 -7.19 -8.61
C PHE A 113 11.90 -8.62 -8.75
N GLU A 114 10.77 -8.82 -9.42
CA GLU A 114 10.20 -10.15 -9.68
C GLU A 114 11.18 -11.07 -10.41
N ALA A 115 11.89 -10.53 -11.41
CA ALA A 115 12.95 -11.26 -12.11
C ALA A 115 14.12 -11.63 -11.18
N SER A 116 14.44 -10.78 -10.19
CA SER A 116 15.49 -11.08 -9.22
C SER A 116 15.07 -12.18 -8.24
N LEU A 117 13.81 -12.21 -7.78
CA LEU A 117 13.29 -13.23 -6.87
C LEU A 117 13.38 -14.63 -7.47
N SER A 118 13.06 -14.78 -8.76
CA SER A 118 13.13 -16.06 -9.44
C SER A 118 14.55 -16.65 -9.46
N ARG A 119 15.60 -15.81 -9.54
CA ARG A 119 17.02 -16.22 -9.46
C ARG A 119 17.37 -16.78 -8.08
N PHE A 120 16.66 -16.37 -7.02
CA PHE A 120 16.86 -16.90 -5.68
C PHE A 120 15.92 -18.09 -5.38
N GLY A 121 15.13 -18.54 -6.36
CA GLY A 121 14.17 -19.63 -6.18
C GLY A 121 13.04 -19.30 -5.21
N VAL A 122 12.68 -18.02 -5.10
CA VAL A 122 11.59 -17.52 -4.26
C VAL A 122 10.34 -17.40 -5.12
N GLU A 123 9.42 -18.35 -4.95
CA GLU A 123 8.10 -18.33 -5.58
C GLU A 123 7.10 -17.61 -4.68
N VAL A 124 6.33 -16.69 -5.23
CA VAL A 124 5.47 -15.76 -4.51
C VAL A 124 4.13 -15.60 -5.22
N ASP A 125 3.05 -15.46 -4.45
CA ASP A 125 1.74 -15.01 -4.93
C ASP A 125 1.71 -13.47 -4.90
N PHE A 126 1.91 -12.84 -6.05
CA PHE A 126 1.91 -11.38 -6.16
C PHE A 126 0.50 -10.81 -6.13
N ARG A 127 0.34 -9.69 -5.41
CA ARG A 127 -0.89 -8.91 -5.32
C ARG A 127 -0.59 -7.46 -5.67
N ARG A 128 -1.37 -6.90 -6.59
CA ARG A 128 -1.33 -5.49 -6.95
C ARG A 128 -2.47 -4.75 -6.26
N GLN A 129 -2.14 -3.74 -5.49
CA GLN A 129 -3.13 -3.02 -4.70
C GLN A 129 -3.99 -2.11 -5.56
N SER A 130 -3.44 -1.53 -6.63
CA SER A 130 -4.23 -0.73 -7.57
C SER A 130 -5.43 -1.49 -8.15
N GLU A 131 -5.25 -2.78 -8.46
CA GLU A 131 -6.35 -3.64 -8.94
C GLU A 131 -7.45 -3.80 -7.88
N ASN A 132 -7.06 -3.98 -6.62
CA ASN A 132 -8.00 -4.13 -5.51
C ASN A 132 -8.76 -2.83 -5.21
N TYR A 133 -8.08 -1.67 -5.24
CA TYR A 133 -8.71 -0.37 -5.07
C TYR A 133 -9.66 -0.06 -6.24
N ARG A 134 -9.16 -0.12 -7.47
CA ARG A 134 -9.92 0.24 -8.68
C ARG A 134 -11.09 -0.70 -8.99
N SER A 135 -11.04 -1.94 -8.52
CA SER A 135 -12.18 -2.87 -8.64
C SER A 135 -13.25 -2.68 -7.57
N GLY A 136 -13.06 -1.75 -6.61
CA GLY A 136 -13.97 -1.56 -5.49
C GLY A 136 -13.93 -2.66 -4.43
N LYS A 137 -12.96 -3.59 -4.50
CA LYS A 137 -12.84 -4.69 -3.54
C LYS A 137 -12.66 -4.23 -2.10
N TYR A 138 -12.09 -3.05 -1.92
CA TYR A 138 -11.89 -2.42 -0.60
C TYR A 138 -13.01 -1.46 -0.19
N ALA A 139 -13.97 -1.16 -1.06
CA ALA A 139 -15.02 -0.18 -0.80
C ALA A 139 -15.68 -0.32 0.58
N LYS A 140 -16.15 -1.53 0.94
CA LYS A 140 -16.77 -1.78 2.25
C LYS A 140 -15.87 -1.47 3.45
N TYR A 141 -14.55 -1.68 3.30
CA TYR A 141 -13.59 -1.41 4.38
C TYR A 141 -13.27 0.08 4.46
N ILE A 142 -13.23 0.78 3.32
CA ILE A 142 -13.08 2.23 3.22
C ILE A 142 -14.27 2.92 3.89
N ILE A 143 -15.50 2.52 3.54
CA ILE A 143 -16.73 3.00 4.17
C ILE A 143 -16.67 2.81 5.69
N GLN A 144 -16.34 1.60 6.14
CA GLN A 144 -16.22 1.31 7.57
C GLN A 144 -15.16 2.18 8.25
N ALA A 145 -14.02 2.43 7.59
CA ALA A 145 -12.97 3.28 8.11
C ALA A 145 -13.44 4.74 8.24
N VAL A 146 -14.15 5.27 7.23
CA VAL A 146 -14.73 6.62 7.27
C VAL A 146 -15.77 6.74 8.38
N GLN A 147 -16.68 5.79 8.50
CA GLN A 147 -17.69 5.77 9.58
C GLN A 147 -17.05 5.73 10.97
N LYS A 148 -15.95 5.02 11.12
CA LYS A 148 -15.23 4.83 12.40
C LYS A 148 -14.02 5.74 12.57
N ARG A 149 -13.92 6.80 11.77
CA ARG A 149 -12.73 7.66 11.71
C ARG A 149 -12.31 8.21 13.08
N LYS A 150 -13.28 8.59 13.93
CA LYS A 150 -12.99 9.10 15.27
C LYS A 150 -12.48 8.01 16.22
N GLU A 151 -13.06 6.80 16.16
CA GLU A 151 -12.57 5.66 16.93
C GLU A 151 -11.12 5.29 16.54
N ILE A 152 -10.83 5.33 15.22
CA ILE A 152 -9.48 5.09 14.69
C ILE A 152 -8.53 6.16 15.19
N PHE A 153 -8.92 7.44 15.11
CA PHE A 153 -8.13 8.55 15.63
C PHE A 153 -7.81 8.38 17.11
N ASP A 154 -8.82 8.09 17.95
CA ASP A 154 -8.67 7.93 19.40
C ASP A 154 -7.73 6.76 19.76
N ILE A 155 -7.66 5.71 18.92
CA ILE A 155 -6.71 4.62 19.09
C ILE A 155 -5.29 5.09 18.73
N LEU A 156 -5.12 5.76 17.60
CA LEU A 156 -3.81 6.22 17.13
C LEU A 156 -3.23 7.29 18.05
N ASP A 157 -4.07 8.18 18.59
CA ASP A 157 -3.64 9.26 19.49
C ASP A 157 -3.00 8.73 20.78
N LYS A 158 -3.40 7.55 21.27
CA LYS A 158 -2.78 6.88 22.43
C LYS A 158 -1.29 6.58 22.24
N PHE A 159 -0.81 6.54 21.00
CA PHE A 159 0.58 6.25 20.64
C PHE A 159 1.35 7.49 20.18
N ARG A 160 0.70 8.66 20.15
CA ARG A 160 1.36 9.94 19.83
C ARG A 160 2.18 10.42 21.02
N GLN A 161 3.22 11.19 20.72
CA GLN A 161 4.03 11.86 21.77
C GLN A 161 3.36 13.14 22.28
N GLN A 162 2.50 13.76 21.47
CA GLN A 162 1.75 14.97 21.82
C GLN A 162 0.26 14.65 21.75
N VAL A 163 -0.50 15.16 22.69
CA VAL A 163 -1.95 15.02 22.74
C VAL A 163 -2.54 15.86 21.60
N ALA A 164 -3.39 15.22 20.80
CA ALA A 164 -4.05 15.89 19.71
C ALA A 164 -5.16 16.85 20.20
N THR A 165 -5.49 17.85 19.38
CA THR A 165 -6.61 18.74 19.62
C THR A 165 -7.92 18.15 19.11
N GLU A 166 -9.06 18.70 19.58
CA GLU A 166 -10.37 18.27 19.07
C GLU A 166 -10.55 18.67 17.60
N GLU A 167 -9.95 19.77 17.15
CA GLU A 167 -9.94 20.18 15.75
C GLU A 167 -9.22 19.15 14.86
N GLU A 168 -8.08 18.63 15.32
CA GLU A 168 -7.36 17.56 14.60
C GLU A 168 -8.21 16.27 14.53
N ARG A 169 -8.91 15.96 15.60
CA ARG A 169 -9.82 14.80 15.68
C ARG A 169 -10.99 14.92 14.71
N GLU A 170 -11.62 16.10 14.66
CA GLU A 170 -12.74 16.37 13.74
C GLU A 170 -12.29 16.38 12.26
N ALA A 171 -11.10 16.88 11.98
CA ALA A 171 -10.54 16.94 10.62
C ALA A 171 -9.94 15.61 10.13
N TYR A 172 -9.79 14.61 11.00
CA TYR A 172 -9.13 13.37 10.64
C TYR A 172 -10.01 12.48 9.75
N TYR A 173 -9.42 12.01 8.66
CA TYR A 173 -9.96 10.97 7.79
C TYR A 173 -8.85 9.92 7.54
N PRO A 174 -9.15 8.61 7.72
CA PRO A 174 -8.19 7.52 7.53
C PRO A 174 -8.05 7.12 6.06
N VAL A 175 -8.40 7.98 5.14
CA VAL A 175 -8.40 7.76 3.68
C VAL A 175 -7.86 9.00 2.97
N SER A 176 -7.29 8.80 1.78
CA SER A 176 -6.87 9.86 0.88
C SER A 176 -7.63 9.75 -0.44
N ILE A 177 -7.71 10.85 -1.19
CA ILE A 177 -8.40 10.90 -2.47
C ILE A 177 -7.40 11.35 -3.53
N TYR A 178 -7.22 10.55 -4.59
CA TYR A 178 -6.56 11.02 -5.80
C TYR A 178 -7.54 11.85 -6.62
N CYS A 179 -7.20 13.10 -6.89
CA CYS A 179 -8.06 14.00 -7.65
C CYS A 179 -8.25 13.50 -9.08
N PRO A 180 -9.48 13.28 -9.58
CA PRO A 180 -9.73 12.79 -10.93
C PRO A 180 -9.31 13.77 -12.04
N VAL A 181 -9.07 15.05 -11.69
CA VAL A 181 -8.65 16.08 -12.66
C VAL A 181 -7.14 16.08 -12.86
N CYS A 182 -6.35 16.02 -11.78
CA CYS A 182 -4.88 16.08 -11.88
C CYS A 182 -4.18 14.75 -11.51
N GLY A 183 -4.91 13.75 -11.00
CA GLY A 183 -4.39 12.45 -10.60
C GLY A 183 -3.60 12.44 -9.30
N LYS A 184 -3.52 13.58 -8.56
CA LYS A 184 -2.69 13.73 -7.37
C LYS A 184 -3.50 13.67 -6.08
N ASP A 185 -2.87 13.25 -4.99
CA ASP A 185 -3.45 13.19 -3.65
C ASP A 185 -3.30 14.50 -2.83
N GLU A 186 -3.04 15.61 -3.49
CA GLU A 186 -3.02 16.95 -2.89
C GLU A 186 -4.46 17.43 -2.59
N THR A 187 -5.21 16.57 -1.91
CA THR A 187 -6.61 16.76 -1.57
C THR A 187 -6.82 16.85 -0.07
N THR A 188 -7.84 17.60 0.33
CA THR A 188 -8.30 17.68 1.72
C THR A 188 -9.77 17.35 1.78
N ILE A 189 -10.14 16.34 2.54
CA ILE A 189 -11.53 15.98 2.78
C ILE A 189 -12.13 17.01 3.75
N ILE A 190 -13.28 17.59 3.35
CA ILE A 190 -14.00 18.60 4.11
C ILE A 190 -15.11 17.96 4.95
N SER A 191 -15.85 17.03 4.36
CA SER A 191 -16.97 16.35 5.00
C SER A 191 -17.18 14.96 4.42
N SER A 192 -17.95 14.15 5.13
CA SER A 192 -18.44 12.86 4.65
C SER A 192 -19.91 12.70 4.96
N SER A 193 -20.63 11.92 4.15
CA SER A 193 -22.00 11.50 4.47
C SER A 193 -22.02 10.60 5.73
N GLU A 194 -23.15 10.55 6.42
CA GLU A 194 -23.31 9.75 7.65
C GLU A 194 -23.07 8.25 7.41
N ASP A 195 -23.46 7.76 6.23
CA ASP A 195 -23.25 6.38 5.81
C ASP A 195 -21.80 6.09 5.36
N GLY A 196 -20.94 7.10 5.27
CA GLY A 196 -19.52 6.99 4.87
C GLY A 196 -19.30 6.73 3.40
N VAL A 197 -20.37 6.78 2.57
CA VAL A 197 -20.33 6.43 1.15
C VAL A 197 -19.78 7.57 0.29
N THR A 198 -19.96 8.81 0.73
CA THR A 198 -19.56 9.99 -0.04
C THR A 198 -18.68 10.92 0.79
N CYS A 199 -17.59 11.39 0.18
CA CYS A 199 -16.74 12.43 0.75
C CYS A 199 -16.73 13.67 -0.14
N GLU A 200 -16.77 14.84 0.49
CA GLU A 200 -16.56 16.13 -0.15
C GLU A 200 -15.12 16.58 0.09
N TYR A 201 -14.43 17.00 -0.95
CA TYR A 201 -13.02 17.37 -0.85
C TYR A 201 -12.63 18.55 -1.76
N THR A 202 -11.51 19.19 -1.43
CA THR A 202 -10.85 20.17 -2.29
C THR A 202 -9.49 19.66 -2.74
N CYS A 203 -9.05 20.06 -3.95
CA CYS A 203 -7.71 19.81 -4.46
C CYS A 203 -6.94 21.12 -4.61
N THR A 204 -5.74 21.21 -4.05
CA THR A 204 -4.90 22.41 -4.09
C THR A 204 -4.16 22.58 -5.42
N VAL A 205 -4.06 21.53 -6.24
CA VAL A 205 -3.38 21.55 -7.55
C VAL A 205 -4.33 21.95 -8.67
N SER A 206 -5.50 21.32 -8.75
CA SER A 206 -6.49 21.58 -9.80
C SER A 206 -7.53 22.62 -9.41
N TYR A 207 -7.51 23.06 -8.15
CA TYR A 207 -8.50 23.99 -7.57
C TYR A 207 -9.94 23.49 -7.70
N THR A 208 -10.11 22.17 -7.77
CA THR A 208 -11.45 21.54 -7.83
C THR A 208 -12.01 21.32 -6.45
N HIS A 209 -13.34 21.45 -6.36
CA HIS A 209 -14.15 21.07 -5.21
C HIS A 209 -15.18 20.06 -5.72
N LEU A 210 -15.05 18.82 -5.34
CA LEU A 210 -15.85 17.70 -5.84
C LEU A 210 -16.34 16.81 -4.71
N ARG A 211 -17.33 15.97 -5.04
CA ARG A 211 -17.84 14.90 -4.21
C ARG A 211 -17.40 13.56 -4.80
N ALA A 212 -16.73 12.73 -4.01
CA ALA A 212 -16.29 11.38 -4.38
C ALA A 212 -17.14 10.32 -3.68
N HIS A 213 -17.42 9.25 -4.38
CA HIS A 213 -18.09 8.04 -3.89
C HIS A 213 -17.09 6.93 -3.57
N GLU A 214 -17.46 5.98 -2.71
CA GLU A 214 -16.66 4.80 -2.36
C GLU A 214 -16.32 3.90 -3.55
N THR A 215 -17.14 3.97 -4.62
CA THR A 215 -16.91 3.24 -5.88
C THR A 215 -15.96 3.97 -6.82
N ASP A 216 -15.58 5.21 -6.48
CA ASP A 216 -14.64 5.96 -7.29
C ASP A 216 -13.23 5.35 -7.12
N GLN A 217 -12.60 5.01 -8.24
CA GLN A 217 -11.27 4.41 -8.29
C GLN A 217 -10.13 5.31 -7.74
N TYR A 218 -10.48 6.44 -7.15
CA TYR A 218 -9.57 7.47 -6.64
C TYR A 218 -9.44 7.48 -5.12
N LEU A 219 -10.24 6.68 -4.39
CA LEU A 219 -10.15 6.55 -2.94
C LEU A 219 -9.07 5.52 -2.54
N VAL A 220 -8.22 5.89 -1.59
CA VAL A 220 -7.09 5.10 -1.08
C VAL A 220 -7.11 4.99 0.44
#